data_2f85c4a309d5a0576d96c97c68c90cbf
#
_entry.id   2f85c4a309d5a0576d96c97c68c90cbf
#
_cell.length_a   1.000
_cell.length_b   1.000
_cell.length_c   1.000
_cell.angle_alpha   90.00
_cell.angle_beta   90.00
_cell.angle_gamma   90.00
#
_symmetry.space_group_name_H-M   'P 1'
#
loop_
_entity.id
_entity.type
_entity.pdbx_description
1 polymer ?
#
loop_
_entity_poly.entity_id
_entity_poly.type
_entity_poly.pdbx_seq_one_letter_code
_entity_poly.pdbx_strand_id
1 'polypeptide(L)'
;MVYYIKKIADMVRYDCLFGVTMRNPELHWDHRSRMRRRFAESGLDAFDEHEALEMLLYAPIPRRDTNEISHELLLACGGSIADVLAAEHDELLSVHGVGENTASYLRLLGDAFRRVTAELLGKMCFRSEETIGTYATALLGCAPGGSAEVLYTDGDGYRIAGDTLYRGETHRTGGLTEKLLTRAESLGASAIILMHNHRHEPLSASDEDKAITESLRSAAARRGIEVFHVIVSDDGYIFI
;
A
#
# COMPACT_ATOMS: atom_id res chain seq x y z
N MET A 1 7.36 -18.78 -5.02
CA MET A 1 6.08 -18.25 -5.51
C MET A 1 4.97 -19.31 -5.51
N VAL A 2 5.12 -20.47 -6.16
CA VAL A 2 4.10 -21.55 -6.23
C VAL A 2 3.70 -22.12 -4.85
N TYR A 3 4.59 -22.16 -3.86
CA TYR A 3 4.33 -22.72 -2.54
C TYR A 3 3.41 -21.84 -1.67
N TYR A 4 3.48 -20.51 -1.81
CA TYR A 4 2.63 -19.57 -1.06
C TYR A 4 1.21 -19.52 -1.62
N ILE A 5 1.05 -19.63 -2.96
CA ILE A 5 -0.25 -19.68 -3.62
C ILE A 5 -1.03 -20.94 -3.18
N LYS A 6 -0.33 -22.07 -3.02
CA LYS A 6 -0.94 -23.31 -2.54
C LYS A 6 -1.43 -23.24 -1.10
N LYS A 7 -0.73 -22.47 -0.24
CA LYS A 7 -1.11 -22.27 1.18
C LYS A 7 -2.32 -21.34 1.35
N ILE A 8 -2.49 -20.37 0.44
CA ILE A 8 -3.69 -19.51 0.38
C ILE A 8 -4.89 -20.31 -0.15
N ALA A 9 -4.69 -21.19 -1.14
CA ALA A 9 -5.74 -22.07 -1.66
C ALA A 9 -6.23 -23.09 -0.62
N ASP A 10 -5.34 -23.57 0.26
CA ASP A 10 -5.72 -24.48 1.35
C ASP A 10 -6.48 -23.78 2.48
N MET A 11 -6.28 -22.46 2.65
CA MET A 11 -7.01 -21.65 3.63
C MET A 11 -8.48 -21.40 3.23
N VAL A 12 -8.79 -21.48 1.93
CA VAL A 12 -10.16 -21.34 1.38
C VAL A 12 -11.01 -22.62 1.59
N ARG A 13 -10.41 -23.72 2.06
CA ARG A 13 -11.12 -25.00 2.32
C ARG A 13 -11.84 -25.10 3.67
N TYR A 14 -11.86 -24.05 4.49
CA TYR A 14 -12.48 -24.07 5.82
C TYR A 14 -13.96 -23.64 5.85
N ASP A 15 -14.72 -23.81 4.76
CA ASP A 15 -16.15 -23.45 4.68
C ASP A 15 -17.12 -24.58 5.08
N CYS A 16 -16.81 -25.36 6.10
CA CYS A 16 -17.73 -26.41 6.58
C CYS A 16 -18.08 -26.30 8.07
N LEU A 17 -18.39 -25.12 8.60
CA LEU A 17 -18.99 -25.02 9.95
C LEU A 17 -19.65 -23.65 10.13
N PHE A 18 -20.93 -23.55 9.82
CA PHE A 18 -21.95 -22.77 10.54
C PHE A 18 -23.24 -22.68 9.70
N GLY A 19 -24.19 -23.57 10.00
CA GLY A 19 -25.56 -23.50 9.50
C GLY A 19 -26.37 -22.46 10.24
N VAL A 20 -26.98 -21.51 9.51
CA VAL A 20 -28.19 -20.80 9.95
C VAL A 20 -29.03 -20.42 8.73
N THR A 21 -30.27 -20.83 8.72
CA THR A 21 -31.31 -20.55 7.74
C THR A 21 -31.85 -19.14 7.83
N MET A 22 -31.98 -18.38 6.72
CA MET A 22 -32.88 -17.25 6.57
C MET A 22 -33.24 -16.87 5.12
N ARG A 23 -34.42 -16.36 4.92
CA ARG A 23 -35.22 -15.92 3.79
C ARG A 23 -34.44 -15.50 2.53
N ASN A 24 -34.70 -16.22 1.46
CA ASN A 24 -34.21 -16.10 0.10
C ASN A 24 -32.68 -15.96 -0.05
N PRO A 25 -31.93 -16.85 0.57
CA PRO A 25 -30.48 -16.89 0.48
C PRO A 25 -29.96 -17.45 -0.85
N GLU A 26 -30.80 -18.16 -1.62
CA GLU A 26 -30.35 -18.99 -2.73
C GLU A 26 -29.73 -18.20 -3.87
N LEU A 27 -30.22 -16.99 -4.17
CA LEU A 27 -29.63 -16.18 -5.26
C LEU A 27 -28.24 -15.61 -4.87
N HIS A 28 -28.08 -15.15 -3.65
CA HIS A 28 -26.80 -14.57 -3.18
C HIS A 28 -25.76 -15.64 -2.85
N TRP A 29 -26.19 -16.79 -2.30
CA TRP A 29 -25.29 -17.93 -2.10
C TRP A 29 -24.77 -18.47 -3.41
N ASP A 30 -25.61 -18.55 -4.42
CA ASP A 30 -25.23 -18.98 -5.77
C ASP A 30 -24.23 -17.99 -6.40
N HIS A 31 -24.41 -16.67 -6.20
CA HIS A 31 -23.49 -15.67 -6.72
C HIS A 31 -22.11 -15.79 -6.05
N ARG A 32 -22.02 -15.74 -4.73
CA ARG A 32 -20.73 -15.89 -4.02
C ARG A 32 -20.04 -17.22 -4.32
N SER A 33 -20.80 -18.29 -4.43
CA SER A 33 -20.24 -19.60 -4.79
C SER A 33 -19.70 -19.63 -6.21
N ARG A 34 -20.38 -18.98 -7.17
CA ARG A 34 -19.89 -18.82 -8.55
C ARG A 34 -18.62 -17.96 -8.60
N MET A 35 -18.59 -16.84 -7.87
CA MET A 35 -17.41 -15.97 -7.79
C MET A 35 -16.19 -16.69 -7.23
N ARG A 36 -16.36 -17.42 -6.11
CA ARG A 36 -15.29 -18.24 -5.52
C ARG A 36 -14.80 -19.34 -6.46
N ARG A 37 -15.72 -20.00 -7.19
CA ARG A 37 -15.34 -21.01 -8.19
C ARG A 37 -14.56 -20.39 -9.35
N ARG A 38 -15.04 -19.26 -9.91
CA ARG A 38 -14.33 -18.50 -10.96
C ARG A 38 -12.93 -18.10 -10.51
N PHE A 39 -12.79 -17.61 -9.27
CA PHE A 39 -11.49 -17.29 -8.69
C PHE A 39 -10.57 -18.52 -8.58
N ALA A 40 -11.11 -19.66 -8.13
CA ALA A 40 -10.33 -20.90 -8.04
C ALA A 40 -9.85 -21.43 -9.40
N GLU A 41 -10.63 -21.20 -10.46
CA GLU A 41 -10.36 -21.65 -11.82
C GLU A 41 -9.45 -20.69 -12.60
N SER A 42 -9.61 -19.37 -12.43
CA SER A 42 -9.02 -18.35 -13.31
C SER A 42 -8.16 -17.30 -12.58
N GLY A 43 -8.09 -17.31 -11.24
CA GLY A 43 -7.39 -16.28 -10.47
C GLY A 43 -8.11 -14.93 -10.47
N LEU A 44 -7.46 -13.93 -9.87
CA LEU A 44 -8.04 -12.60 -9.70
C LEU A 44 -8.03 -11.76 -11.00
N ASP A 45 -7.10 -12.06 -11.91
CA ASP A 45 -6.95 -11.35 -13.21
C ASP A 45 -8.17 -11.48 -14.13
N ALA A 46 -9.08 -12.42 -13.83
CA ALA A 46 -10.33 -12.60 -14.55
C ALA A 46 -11.48 -11.70 -14.04
N PHE A 47 -11.23 -10.86 -13.03
CA PHE A 47 -12.23 -10.05 -12.36
C PHE A 47 -11.99 -8.57 -12.61
N ASP A 48 -13.09 -7.83 -12.77
CA ASP A 48 -13.03 -6.38 -12.74
C ASP A 48 -12.79 -5.88 -11.30
N GLU A 49 -12.33 -4.63 -11.13
CA GLU A 49 -12.03 -4.01 -9.83
C GLU A 49 -13.17 -4.19 -8.81
N HIS A 50 -14.42 -3.94 -9.24
CA HIS A 50 -15.57 -4.05 -8.35
C HIS A 50 -15.85 -5.51 -7.94
N GLU A 51 -15.70 -6.47 -8.85
CA GLU A 51 -15.90 -7.90 -8.57
C GLU A 51 -14.82 -8.42 -7.60
N ALA A 52 -13.58 -8.01 -7.82
CA ALA A 52 -12.46 -8.37 -6.95
C ALA A 52 -12.63 -7.78 -5.55
N LEU A 53 -13.01 -6.50 -5.44
CA LEU A 53 -13.32 -5.85 -4.17
C LEU A 53 -14.53 -6.50 -3.49
N GLU A 54 -15.58 -6.83 -4.24
CA GLU A 54 -16.74 -7.55 -3.74
C GLU A 54 -16.33 -8.86 -3.02
N MET A 55 -15.41 -9.62 -3.63
CA MET A 55 -14.91 -10.86 -3.03
C MET A 55 -14.13 -10.60 -1.73
N LEU A 56 -13.33 -9.53 -1.66
CA LEU A 56 -12.65 -9.15 -0.42
C LEU A 56 -13.65 -8.83 0.69
N LEU A 57 -14.76 -8.19 0.34
CA LEU A 57 -15.82 -7.83 1.28
C LEU A 57 -16.62 -9.03 1.80
N TYR A 58 -16.55 -10.20 1.19
CA TYR A 58 -17.25 -11.41 1.69
C TYR A 58 -16.80 -11.82 3.10
N ALA A 59 -15.58 -11.49 3.50
CA ALA A 59 -15.06 -11.82 4.83
C ALA A 59 -15.68 -10.91 5.93
N PRO A 60 -15.58 -9.57 5.84
CA PRO A 60 -16.13 -8.70 6.86
C PRO A 60 -17.66 -8.54 6.78
N ILE A 61 -18.28 -8.84 5.61
CA ILE A 61 -19.72 -8.71 5.37
C ILE A 61 -20.31 -10.05 4.89
N PRO A 62 -20.46 -11.05 5.77
CA PRO A 62 -20.80 -12.41 5.35
C PRO A 62 -22.23 -12.62 4.87
N ARG A 63 -23.18 -11.74 5.25
CA ARG A 63 -24.62 -12.00 5.09
C ARG A 63 -25.38 -10.97 4.24
N ARG A 64 -24.72 -9.93 3.74
CA ARG A 64 -25.32 -8.87 2.92
C ARG A 64 -24.77 -8.94 1.51
N ASP A 65 -25.50 -8.38 0.57
CA ASP A 65 -25.00 -8.09 -0.74
C ASP A 65 -23.85 -7.08 -0.64
N THR A 66 -22.75 -7.35 -1.31
CA THR A 66 -21.54 -6.55 -1.27
C THR A 66 -21.24 -5.90 -2.61
N ASN A 67 -22.04 -6.17 -3.62
CA ASN A 67 -21.86 -5.60 -4.97
C ASN A 67 -22.01 -4.07 -4.96
N GLU A 68 -23.12 -3.56 -4.42
CA GLU A 68 -23.35 -2.11 -4.33
C GLU A 68 -22.27 -1.43 -3.48
N ILE A 69 -21.91 -2.04 -2.34
CA ILE A 69 -20.87 -1.52 -1.44
C ILE A 69 -19.51 -1.45 -2.14
N SER A 70 -19.16 -2.43 -2.99
CA SER A 70 -17.92 -2.40 -3.74
C SER A 70 -17.86 -1.26 -4.75
N HIS A 71 -18.96 -1.00 -5.45
CA HIS A 71 -19.06 0.15 -6.37
C HIS A 71 -18.97 1.50 -5.64
N GLU A 72 -19.68 1.64 -4.51
CA GLU A 72 -19.63 2.87 -3.72
C GLU A 72 -18.24 3.12 -3.13
N LEU A 73 -17.54 2.09 -2.64
CA LEU A 73 -16.16 2.20 -2.16
C LEU A 73 -15.20 2.65 -3.26
N LEU A 74 -15.25 2.03 -4.43
CA LEU A 74 -14.41 2.44 -5.56
C LEU A 74 -14.68 3.89 -5.95
N LEU A 75 -15.95 4.28 -6.03
CA LEU A 75 -16.32 5.64 -6.39
C LEU A 75 -15.85 6.67 -5.35
N ALA A 76 -15.94 6.34 -4.07
CA ALA A 76 -15.54 7.24 -2.98
C ALA A 76 -14.01 7.38 -2.86
N CYS A 77 -13.27 6.30 -3.10
CA CYS A 77 -11.84 6.24 -2.77
C CYS A 77 -10.88 6.40 -3.96
N GLY A 78 -11.36 6.66 -5.18
CA GLY A 78 -10.48 6.93 -6.32
C GLY A 78 -10.50 5.93 -7.47
N GLY A 79 -11.28 4.83 -7.38
CA GLY A 79 -11.61 3.96 -8.50
C GLY A 79 -10.84 2.64 -8.58
N SER A 80 -9.85 2.40 -7.72
CA SER A 80 -9.10 1.14 -7.68
C SER A 80 -9.15 0.47 -6.31
N ILE A 81 -8.86 -0.84 -6.26
CA ILE A 81 -8.67 -1.56 -4.98
C ILE A 81 -7.52 -0.95 -4.18
N ALA A 82 -6.45 -0.52 -4.85
CA ALA A 82 -5.32 0.11 -4.19
C ALA A 82 -5.75 1.40 -3.46
N ASP A 83 -6.63 2.20 -4.07
CA ASP A 83 -7.19 3.40 -3.47
C ASP A 83 -8.04 3.09 -2.25
N VAL A 84 -8.92 2.09 -2.36
CA VAL A 84 -9.74 1.63 -1.23
C VAL A 84 -8.89 1.14 -0.07
N LEU A 85 -7.82 0.38 -0.34
CA LEU A 85 -6.93 -0.16 0.69
C LEU A 85 -6.01 0.92 1.30
N ALA A 86 -5.82 2.04 0.60
CA ALA A 86 -5.07 3.20 1.07
C ALA A 86 -5.93 4.27 1.75
N ALA A 87 -7.26 4.21 1.57
CA ALA A 87 -8.19 5.20 2.10
C ALA A 87 -8.11 5.33 3.64
N GLU A 88 -8.35 6.53 4.14
CA GLU A 88 -8.41 6.78 5.58
C GLU A 88 -9.64 6.12 6.21
N HIS A 89 -9.54 5.84 7.52
CA HIS A 89 -10.59 5.12 8.24
C HIS A 89 -11.95 5.82 8.17
N ASP A 90 -11.96 7.12 8.35
CA ASP A 90 -13.18 7.94 8.32
C ASP A 90 -13.78 8.01 6.91
N GLU A 91 -12.94 8.01 5.88
CA GLU A 91 -13.35 7.94 4.48
C GLU A 91 -14.09 6.62 4.19
N LEU A 92 -13.52 5.50 4.61
CA LEU A 92 -14.16 4.19 4.47
C LEU A 92 -15.50 4.13 5.23
N LEU A 93 -15.57 4.70 6.45
CA LEU A 93 -16.79 4.74 7.23
C LEU A 93 -17.88 5.63 6.63
N SER A 94 -17.53 6.60 5.78
CA SER A 94 -18.49 7.46 5.09
C SER A 94 -19.33 6.71 4.06
N VAL A 95 -18.86 5.54 3.59
CA VAL A 95 -19.55 4.73 2.58
C VAL A 95 -20.68 3.92 3.22
N HIS A 96 -21.87 4.02 2.63
CA HIS A 96 -23.03 3.30 3.14
C HIS A 96 -22.81 1.78 3.15
N GLY A 97 -23.06 1.15 4.28
CA GLY A 97 -22.87 -0.30 4.44
C GLY A 97 -21.50 -0.73 4.93
N VAL A 98 -20.54 0.18 5.01
CA VAL A 98 -19.23 -0.02 5.63
C VAL A 98 -19.31 0.33 7.11
N GLY A 99 -19.04 -0.62 7.99
CA GLY A 99 -18.94 -0.41 9.43
C GLY A 99 -17.49 -0.57 9.91
N GLU A 100 -17.27 -0.33 11.21
CA GLU A 100 -15.94 -0.39 11.87
C GLU A 100 -15.12 -1.65 11.51
N ASN A 101 -15.78 -2.82 11.54
CA ASN A 101 -15.09 -4.07 11.21
C ASN A 101 -14.64 -4.13 9.75
N THR A 102 -15.45 -3.58 8.83
CA THR A 102 -15.13 -3.58 7.40
C THR A 102 -14.01 -2.58 7.11
N ALA A 103 -14.09 -1.37 7.65
CA ALA A 103 -13.04 -0.35 7.52
C ALA A 103 -11.70 -0.86 8.09
N SER A 104 -11.72 -1.41 9.30
CA SER A 104 -10.53 -2.00 9.92
C SER A 104 -9.95 -3.17 9.12
N TYR A 105 -10.81 -4.02 8.53
CA TYR A 105 -10.37 -5.13 7.68
C TYR A 105 -9.68 -4.65 6.41
N LEU A 106 -10.25 -3.66 5.71
CA LEU A 106 -9.65 -3.09 4.51
C LEU A 106 -8.30 -2.43 4.81
N ARG A 107 -8.22 -1.65 5.89
CA ARG A 107 -6.95 -1.06 6.36
C ARG A 107 -5.90 -2.11 6.70
N LEU A 108 -6.29 -3.19 7.38
CA LEU A 108 -5.40 -4.31 7.69
C LEU A 108 -4.85 -4.97 6.43
N LEU A 109 -5.69 -5.16 5.41
CA LEU A 109 -5.24 -5.70 4.12
C LEU A 109 -4.23 -4.78 3.45
N GLY A 110 -4.50 -3.48 3.38
CA GLY A 110 -3.56 -2.49 2.83
C GLY A 110 -2.20 -2.53 3.53
N ASP A 111 -2.21 -2.53 4.87
CA ASP A 111 -0.98 -2.64 5.66
C ASP A 111 -0.25 -3.98 5.46
N ALA A 112 -0.98 -5.08 5.31
CA ALA A 112 -0.41 -6.40 5.05
C ALA A 112 0.25 -6.46 3.68
N PHE A 113 -0.41 -5.97 2.63
CA PHE A 113 0.17 -5.90 1.28
C PHE A 113 1.42 -5.03 1.25
N ARG A 114 1.37 -3.84 1.84
CA ARG A 114 2.52 -2.95 1.94
C ARG A 114 3.70 -3.61 2.65
N ARG A 115 3.45 -4.30 3.77
CA ARG A 115 4.49 -5.02 4.53
C ARG A 115 5.11 -6.15 3.72
N VAL A 116 4.30 -6.97 3.05
CA VAL A 116 4.80 -8.07 2.20
C VAL A 116 5.61 -7.52 1.03
N THR A 117 5.12 -6.47 0.37
CA THR A 117 5.82 -5.79 -0.71
C THR A 117 7.18 -5.26 -0.25
N ALA A 118 7.23 -4.56 0.90
CA ALA A 118 8.47 -4.06 1.47
C ALA A 118 9.48 -5.19 1.78
N GLU A 119 9.01 -6.35 2.26
CA GLU A 119 9.87 -7.50 2.54
C GLU A 119 10.40 -8.15 1.25
N LEU A 120 9.53 -8.35 0.25
CA LEU A 120 9.90 -8.99 -1.01
C LEU A 120 10.85 -8.13 -1.84
N LEU A 121 10.55 -6.84 -1.95
CA LEU A 121 11.33 -5.90 -2.74
C LEU A 121 12.54 -5.33 -1.97
N GLY A 122 12.52 -5.38 -0.64
CA GLY A 122 13.64 -4.91 0.20
C GLY A 122 14.94 -5.70 0.06
N LYS A 123 14.94 -6.79 -0.72
CA LYS A 123 16.13 -7.57 -1.09
C LYS A 123 16.75 -7.10 -2.41
N MET A 124 16.17 -6.12 -3.07
CA MET A 124 16.69 -5.57 -4.33
C MET A 124 17.91 -4.69 -4.07
N CYS A 125 18.74 -4.51 -5.12
CA CYS A 125 19.85 -3.58 -5.10
C CYS A 125 19.37 -2.19 -5.57
N PHE A 126 19.43 -1.19 -4.71
CA PHE A 126 18.91 0.17 -4.91
C PHE A 126 19.97 1.11 -5.53
N ARG A 127 20.60 0.71 -6.63
CA ARG A 127 21.60 1.53 -7.35
C ARG A 127 21.05 2.26 -8.57
N SER A 128 19.88 1.89 -9.07
CA SER A 128 19.26 2.54 -10.22
C SER A 128 17.97 3.25 -9.82
N GLU A 129 17.69 4.38 -10.47
CA GLU A 129 16.42 5.09 -10.32
C GLU A 129 15.23 4.20 -10.63
N GLU A 130 15.34 3.33 -11.64
CA GLU A 130 14.29 2.37 -11.99
C GLU A 130 13.94 1.43 -10.80
N THR A 131 14.96 0.85 -10.16
CA THR A 131 14.75 -0.03 -9.00
C THR A 131 14.14 0.73 -7.82
N ILE A 132 14.67 1.93 -7.54
CA ILE A 132 14.18 2.78 -6.45
C ILE A 132 12.73 3.21 -6.73
N GLY A 133 12.43 3.68 -7.95
CA GLY A 133 11.10 4.12 -8.35
C GLY A 133 10.08 2.98 -8.30
N THR A 134 10.43 1.80 -8.82
CA THR A 134 9.57 0.61 -8.74
C THR A 134 9.27 0.22 -7.29
N TYR A 135 10.29 0.23 -6.43
CA TYR A 135 10.11 -0.05 -5.01
C TYR A 135 9.21 0.99 -4.32
N ALA A 136 9.46 2.28 -4.57
CA ALA A 136 8.68 3.37 -4.00
C ALA A 136 7.21 3.30 -4.42
N THR A 137 6.94 3.04 -5.71
CA THR A 137 5.58 2.87 -6.23
C THR A 137 4.88 1.69 -5.59
N ALA A 138 5.54 0.55 -5.50
CA ALA A 138 4.96 -0.65 -4.88
C ALA A 138 4.72 -0.49 -3.36
N LEU A 139 5.58 0.28 -2.67
CA LEU A 139 5.47 0.52 -1.23
C LEU A 139 4.39 1.57 -0.90
N LEU A 140 4.34 2.64 -1.68
CA LEU A 140 3.50 3.81 -1.39
C LEU A 140 2.18 3.82 -2.17
N GLY A 141 2.03 2.97 -3.18
CA GLY A 141 0.81 2.86 -3.99
C GLY A 141 -0.43 2.45 -3.20
N CYS A 142 -0.27 1.67 -2.12
CA CYS A 142 -1.35 1.32 -1.19
C CYS A 142 -1.23 2.04 0.17
N ALA A 143 -0.45 3.13 0.24
CA ALA A 143 -0.32 3.94 1.44
C ALA A 143 -1.24 5.17 1.36
N PRO A 144 -1.75 5.67 2.50
CA PRO A 144 -2.52 6.92 2.53
C PRO A 144 -1.77 8.07 1.87
N GLY A 145 -2.48 9.04 1.28
CA GLY A 145 -1.88 10.24 0.72
C GLY A 145 -1.06 11.00 1.76
N GLY A 146 0.05 11.61 1.33
CA GLY A 146 1.00 12.27 2.23
C GLY A 146 1.80 11.32 3.12
N SER A 147 1.96 10.04 2.74
CA SER A 147 2.84 9.10 3.45
C SER A 147 4.29 9.25 3.00
N ALA A 148 5.25 9.11 3.94
CA ALA A 148 6.66 9.12 3.63
C ALA A 148 7.43 8.02 4.35
N GLU A 149 8.35 7.43 3.61
CA GLU A 149 9.24 6.36 4.03
C GLU A 149 10.69 6.72 3.71
N VAL A 150 11.61 6.19 4.47
CA VAL A 150 13.04 6.30 4.19
C VAL A 150 13.71 4.94 4.18
N LEU A 151 14.63 4.77 3.25
CA LEU A 151 15.45 3.57 3.13
C LEU A 151 16.91 3.96 3.30
N TYR A 152 17.67 3.14 3.99
CA TYR A 152 19.11 3.27 4.15
C TYR A 152 19.81 2.10 3.48
N THR A 153 20.84 2.37 2.68
CA THR A 153 21.59 1.33 1.95
C THR A 153 23.07 1.35 2.28
N ASP A 154 23.70 0.20 2.10
CA ASP A 154 25.16 0.08 2.14
C ASP A 154 25.82 0.60 0.84
N GLY A 155 27.16 0.50 0.75
CA GLY A 155 27.94 0.91 -0.42
C GLY A 155 27.69 0.04 -1.66
N ASP A 156 27.08 -1.14 -1.49
CA ASP A 156 26.67 -2.03 -2.58
C ASP A 156 25.23 -1.81 -3.04
N GLY A 157 24.51 -0.89 -2.38
CA GLY A 157 23.13 -0.53 -2.68
C GLY A 157 22.10 -1.48 -2.07
N TYR A 158 22.50 -2.34 -1.12
CA TYR A 158 21.54 -3.19 -0.42
C TYR A 158 20.96 -2.51 0.81
N ARG A 159 19.70 -2.79 1.08
CA ARG A 159 18.99 -2.24 2.22
C ARG A 159 19.61 -2.68 3.55
N ILE A 160 19.96 -1.71 4.39
CA ILE A 160 20.36 -1.92 5.79
C ILE A 160 19.15 -1.77 6.72
N ALA A 161 18.37 -0.69 6.52
CA ALA A 161 17.19 -0.38 7.32
C ALA A 161 16.17 0.40 6.50
N GLY A 162 14.97 0.56 7.06
CA GLY A 162 13.94 1.45 6.54
C GLY A 162 13.00 1.84 7.66
N ASP A 163 12.59 3.10 7.66
CA ASP A 163 11.73 3.68 8.68
C ASP A 163 10.56 4.42 8.02
N THR A 164 9.36 4.29 8.59
CA THR A 164 8.22 5.13 8.22
C THR A 164 8.38 6.48 8.90
N LEU A 165 8.37 7.57 8.14
CA LEU A 165 8.50 8.92 8.66
C LEU A 165 7.16 9.48 9.12
N TYR A 166 6.15 9.36 8.29
CA TYR A 166 4.76 9.72 8.59
C TYR A 166 3.78 9.00 7.67
N ARG A 167 2.51 8.97 8.08
CA ARG A 167 1.37 8.47 7.30
C ARG A 167 0.25 9.48 7.40
N GLY A 168 -0.29 9.88 6.23
CA GLY A 168 -1.31 10.91 6.17
C GLY A 168 -0.76 12.33 6.36
N GLU A 169 -1.63 13.33 6.38
CA GLU A 169 -1.33 14.76 6.26
C GLU A 169 -0.50 15.42 7.38
N THR A 170 0.08 14.70 8.30
CA THR A 170 0.85 15.30 9.39
C THR A 170 2.30 15.59 9.00
N HIS A 171 2.51 16.65 8.25
CA HIS A 171 3.83 17.18 7.92
C HIS A 171 4.52 17.79 9.16
N ARG A 172 5.47 17.08 9.74
CA ARG A 172 6.40 17.63 10.73
C ARG A 172 7.81 17.58 10.17
N THR A 173 8.17 18.58 9.38
CA THR A 173 9.48 18.66 8.71
C THR A 173 10.58 19.17 9.64
N GLY A 174 10.25 19.74 10.80
CA GLY A 174 11.22 20.30 11.75
C GLY A 174 12.26 19.27 12.23
N GLY A 175 13.52 19.47 11.84
CA GLY A 175 14.64 18.63 12.25
C GLY A 175 14.74 17.27 11.52
N LEU A 176 13.98 17.09 10.43
CA LEU A 176 13.99 15.82 9.65
C LEU A 176 15.39 15.53 9.11
N THR A 177 16.05 16.48 8.47
CA THR A 177 17.39 16.34 7.91
C THR A 177 18.39 15.75 8.93
N GLU A 178 18.45 16.32 10.13
CA GLU A 178 19.41 15.88 11.14
C GLU A 178 19.05 14.49 11.71
N LYS A 179 17.76 14.18 11.83
CA LYS A 179 17.32 12.84 12.24
C LYS A 179 17.73 11.77 11.23
N LEU A 180 17.51 12.04 9.94
CA LEU A 180 17.86 11.09 8.86
C LEU A 180 19.38 10.87 8.80
N LEU A 181 20.16 11.93 8.91
CA LEU A 181 21.61 11.85 8.88
C LEU A 181 22.18 11.13 10.10
N THR A 182 21.72 11.47 11.30
CA THR A 182 22.13 10.76 12.53
C THR A 182 21.81 9.26 12.44
N ARG A 183 20.64 8.92 11.90
CA ARG A 183 20.26 7.52 11.70
C ARG A 183 21.15 6.85 10.67
N ALA A 184 21.41 7.49 9.53
CA ALA A 184 22.30 6.97 8.48
C ALA A 184 23.71 6.71 9.03
N GLU A 185 24.29 7.65 9.77
CA GLU A 185 25.60 7.51 10.41
C GLU A 185 25.62 6.34 11.41
N SER A 186 24.58 6.21 12.24
CA SER A 186 24.48 5.12 13.23
C SER A 186 24.41 3.73 12.59
N LEU A 187 23.92 3.66 11.35
CA LEU A 187 23.80 2.43 10.55
C LEU A 187 25.03 2.17 9.67
N GLY A 188 25.94 3.14 9.53
CA GLY A 188 27.01 3.08 8.54
C GLY A 188 26.49 3.09 7.11
N ALA A 189 25.37 3.77 6.86
CA ALA A 189 24.74 3.82 5.57
C ALA A 189 25.55 4.69 4.58
N SER A 190 25.59 4.24 3.32
CA SER A 190 26.22 4.97 2.22
C SER A 190 25.22 5.82 1.45
N ALA A 191 23.93 5.49 1.52
CA ALA A 191 22.87 6.31 0.92
C ALA A 191 21.60 6.35 1.77
N ILE A 192 20.85 7.45 1.56
CA ILE A 192 19.50 7.70 2.07
C ILE A 192 18.58 7.80 0.85
N ILE A 193 17.52 7.00 0.84
CA ILE A 193 16.46 7.06 -0.17
C ILE A 193 15.20 7.55 0.53
N LEU A 194 14.84 8.81 0.32
CA LEU A 194 13.62 9.42 0.81
C LEU A 194 12.51 9.19 -0.21
N MET A 195 11.37 8.71 0.21
CA MET A 195 10.24 8.41 -0.65
C MET A 195 8.97 8.99 -0.02
N HIS A 196 8.13 9.67 -0.79
CA HIS A 196 6.80 10.06 -0.35
C HIS A 196 5.80 10.06 -1.51
N ASN A 197 4.50 10.04 -1.19
CA ASN A 197 3.46 10.01 -2.19
C ASN A 197 2.61 11.28 -2.21
N HIS A 198 2.24 11.69 -3.43
CA HIS A 198 1.28 12.74 -3.76
C HIS A 198 0.06 12.07 -4.42
N ARG A 199 -0.75 11.35 -3.62
CA ARG A 199 -1.94 10.69 -4.17
C ARG A 199 -2.99 11.72 -4.57
N HIS A 200 -3.61 11.48 -5.74
CA HIS A 200 -4.63 12.36 -6.32
C HIS A 200 -4.13 13.77 -6.63
N GLU A 201 -2.82 13.97 -6.63
CA GLU A 201 -2.16 15.22 -7.03
C GLU A 201 -1.30 15.00 -8.28
N PRO A 202 -1.04 16.06 -9.06
CA PRO A 202 -0.12 15.95 -10.20
C PRO A 202 1.27 15.48 -9.77
N LEU A 203 1.92 14.67 -10.62
CA LEU A 203 3.28 14.20 -10.39
C LEU A 203 4.26 15.39 -10.51
N SER A 204 4.46 16.11 -9.42
CA SER A 204 5.33 17.27 -9.35
C SER A 204 5.89 17.46 -7.95
N ALA A 205 7.08 18.07 -7.86
CA ALA A 205 7.69 18.42 -6.59
C ALA A 205 7.23 19.80 -6.13
N SER A 206 6.75 19.89 -4.90
CA SER A 206 6.47 21.16 -4.22
C SER A 206 7.76 21.94 -3.92
N ASP A 207 7.64 23.20 -3.57
CA ASP A 207 8.80 23.99 -3.14
C ASP A 207 9.34 23.51 -1.79
N GLU A 208 8.49 22.93 -0.95
CA GLU A 208 8.90 22.31 0.32
C GLU A 208 9.73 21.04 0.07
N ASP A 209 9.30 20.17 -0.87
CA ASP A 209 10.05 18.97 -1.26
C ASP A 209 11.45 19.32 -1.76
N LYS A 210 11.54 20.33 -2.63
CA LYS A 210 12.83 20.82 -3.14
C LYS A 210 13.72 21.36 -2.01
N ALA A 211 13.15 22.14 -1.08
CA ALA A 211 13.89 22.70 0.04
C ALA A 211 14.42 21.61 0.99
N ILE A 212 13.60 20.60 1.30
CA ILE A 212 14.00 19.45 2.12
C ILE A 212 15.11 18.66 1.42
N THR A 213 14.95 18.40 0.12
CA THR A 213 15.94 17.67 -0.68
C THR A 213 17.29 18.37 -0.70
N GLU A 214 17.31 19.66 -0.98
CA GLU A 214 18.55 20.47 -1.03
C GLU A 214 19.23 20.53 0.34
N SER A 215 18.46 20.74 1.40
CA SER A 215 18.97 20.72 2.77
C SER A 215 19.62 19.39 3.12
N LEU A 216 18.93 18.28 2.79
CA LEU A 216 19.41 16.92 3.08
C LEU A 216 20.65 16.60 2.25
N ARG A 217 20.66 16.88 0.93
CA ARG A 217 21.81 16.66 0.05
C ARG A 217 23.05 17.44 0.49
N SER A 218 22.87 18.72 0.78
CA SER A 218 23.97 19.59 1.24
C SER A 218 24.60 19.10 2.55
N ALA A 219 23.78 18.62 3.48
CA ALA A 219 24.26 18.10 4.75
C ALA A 219 24.85 16.68 4.64
N ALA A 220 24.28 15.82 3.79
CA ALA A 220 24.72 14.44 3.53
C ALA A 220 26.06 14.39 2.77
N ALA A 221 26.24 15.30 1.81
CA ALA A 221 27.49 15.38 1.02
C ALA A 221 28.71 15.57 1.91
N ARG A 222 28.60 16.38 2.97
CA ARG A 222 29.69 16.60 3.95
C ARG A 222 30.03 15.34 4.76
N ARG A 223 29.15 14.34 4.74
CA ARG A 223 29.28 13.06 5.46
C ARG A 223 29.57 11.89 4.52
N GLY A 224 29.69 12.16 3.21
CA GLY A 224 29.90 11.12 2.19
C GLY A 224 28.69 10.20 1.98
N ILE A 225 27.49 10.69 2.29
CA ILE A 225 26.23 9.96 2.15
C ILE A 225 25.52 10.46 0.90
N GLU A 226 25.12 9.55 0.02
CA GLU A 226 24.32 9.85 -1.17
C GLU A 226 22.84 10.01 -0.82
N VAL A 227 22.11 10.85 -1.55
CA VAL A 227 20.68 11.11 -1.29
C VAL A 227 19.88 10.99 -2.57
N PHE A 228 18.93 10.08 -2.56
CA PHE A 228 17.87 9.97 -3.56
C PHE A 228 16.56 10.44 -2.91
N HIS A 229 15.80 11.24 -3.65
CA HIS A 229 14.46 11.61 -3.23
C HIS A 229 13.49 11.35 -4.37
N VAL A 230 12.52 10.47 -4.14
CA VAL A 230 11.51 10.04 -5.10
C VAL A 230 10.12 10.40 -4.60
N ILE A 231 9.35 11.01 -5.50
CA ILE A 231 7.93 11.32 -5.29
C ILE A 231 7.13 10.35 -6.15
N VAL A 232 6.11 9.76 -5.56
CA VAL A 232 5.19 8.82 -6.22
C VAL A 232 3.80 9.45 -6.29
N SER A 233 3.13 9.33 -7.44
CA SER A 233 1.71 9.64 -7.60
C SER A 233 1.00 8.54 -8.38
N ASP A 234 -0.29 8.72 -8.67
CA ASP A 234 -1.06 7.80 -9.49
C ASP A 234 -0.53 7.73 -10.94
N ASP A 235 0.18 8.77 -11.39
CA ASP A 235 0.78 8.87 -12.73
C ASP A 235 2.19 8.24 -12.83
N GLY A 236 2.76 7.77 -11.72
CA GLY A 236 4.10 7.19 -11.69
C GLY A 236 5.02 7.78 -10.62
N TYR A 237 6.29 7.99 -10.95
CA TYR A 237 7.27 8.57 -10.02
C TYR A 237 8.23 9.54 -10.70
N ILE A 238 8.75 10.48 -9.91
CA ILE A 238 9.85 11.39 -10.29
C ILE A 238 10.94 11.41 -9.23
N PHE A 239 12.17 11.70 -9.66
CA PHE A 239 13.30 12.03 -8.78
C PHE A 239 13.51 13.54 -8.74
N ILE A 240 13.88 14.05 -7.57
CA ILE A 240 14.18 15.47 -7.35
C ILE A 240 15.48 15.63 -6.59
#